data_da03dcfd17dfdbf17b5a5a7010901975
#
_entry.id   da03dcfd17dfdbf17b5a5a7010901975
#
_cell.length_a   1.000
_cell.length_b   1.000
_cell.length_c   1.000
_cell.angle_alpha   90.00
_cell.angle_beta   90.00
_cell.angle_gamma   90.00
#
_symmetry.space_group_name_H-M   'P 1'
#
loop_
_entity.id
_entity.type
_entity.pdbx_description
1 polymer ?
#
loop_
_entity_poly.entity_id
_entity_poly.type
_entity_poly.pdbx_seq_one_letter_code
_entity_poly.pdbx_strand_id
1 'polypeptide(L)'
;EIASCLVGSEMCIRDREIGGYELRTDTGSVFVTDNFFSLLGKPEMQGKPLSVRRFEEVLKGIREKNPCDHTAEGDELLTIQQPDGVRYIMLRSTIEGHAKIGLAEDVTAAVLERKRIEHERDHDILTGLYNRQAFNRVCTELFAAPERMGVAALMMMDLDNLKHINDTYGHDWGDQYIRRTGQCLRDNTPAGTVCARLSGDEFLVLFHGYRSRDAVREKIDCLTNAMQQSVALLPSGNALHISLSGGIAWYPDDGQDWETLKKYADFAMYQVKHSEKGRVEEFDIGVYNREAYAERTRREFRQLLSNAQVFYCFQPIFSARSGRVVAYEALMRSDLPTLRSPATIMKLAREQGALYEIERLTFTKALETFDSLCRAGSVSGDAMLFVNSIANTCLSHEDGKYINSHWHELCHRMVVEITEEEEIDYEALERKRN
;
A
#
# COMPACT_ATOMS: atom_id res chain seq x y z
N GLU A 1 28.83 43.81 4.66
CA GLU A 1 29.72 42.66 4.27
C GLU A 1 30.06 42.72 2.75
N ILE A 2 29.10 43.05 1.82
CA ILE A 2 29.33 43.08 0.38
C ILE A 2 30.36 44.18 0.03
N ALA A 3 30.25 45.37 0.63
CA ALA A 3 31.16 46.50 0.36
C ALA A 3 32.60 46.23 0.87
N SER A 4 32.76 45.48 1.96
CA SER A 4 34.09 45.15 2.50
C SER A 4 34.82 44.08 1.67
N CYS A 5 34.11 43.26 0.91
CA CYS A 5 34.71 42.31 -0.03
C CYS A 5 35.28 42.94 -1.29
N LEU A 6 34.72 44.08 -1.76
CA LEU A 6 35.18 44.74 -2.96
C LEU A 6 36.35 45.72 -2.71
N VAL A 7 36.48 46.25 -1.49
CA VAL A 7 37.45 47.28 -1.16
C VAL A 7 38.69 46.81 -0.40
N GLY A 8 38.68 45.55 0.12
CA GLY A 8 39.68 45.11 1.12
C GLY A 8 40.52 43.88 0.81
N SER A 9 40.32 43.15 -0.26
CA SER A 9 41.25 42.04 -0.59
C SER A 9 41.16 41.59 -2.03
N GLU A 10 42.16 41.85 -2.80
CA GLU A 10 42.49 41.14 -4.05
C GLU A 10 42.52 39.59 -3.87
N MET A 11 42.42 39.10 -2.65
CA MET A 11 42.58 37.68 -2.28
C MET A 11 41.27 36.90 -2.30
N CYS A 12 40.09 37.53 -2.14
CA CYS A 12 38.79 36.81 -2.17
C CYS A 12 38.19 36.74 -3.60
N ILE A 13 38.63 37.57 -4.55
CA ILE A 13 38.07 37.62 -5.91
C ILE A 13 38.87 36.77 -6.93
N ARG A 14 39.90 36.06 -6.49
CA ARG A 14 40.65 35.14 -7.36
C ARG A 14 39.96 33.77 -7.57
N ASP A 15 38.88 33.53 -6.86
CA ASP A 15 38.06 32.36 -7.16
C ASP A 15 37.26 32.60 -8.43
N ARG A 16 37.37 31.72 -9.41
CA ARG A 16 36.70 31.83 -10.72
C ARG A 16 35.18 31.81 -10.65
N GLU A 17 34.62 31.62 -9.44
CA GLU A 17 33.19 31.42 -9.19
C GLU A 17 32.45 32.70 -8.80
N ILE A 18 33.13 33.80 -8.49
CA ILE A 18 32.51 35.08 -8.05
C ILE A 18 33.01 36.22 -8.86
N GLY A 19 32.10 37.03 -9.39
CA GLY A 19 32.39 38.31 -10.06
C GLY A 19 31.57 39.44 -9.43
N GLY A 20 32.10 40.66 -9.47
CA GLY A 20 31.42 41.79 -8.86
C GLY A 20 31.45 43.05 -9.76
N TYR A 21 30.52 43.94 -9.45
CA TYR A 21 30.51 45.29 -10.05
C TYR A 21 30.17 46.38 -9.02
N GLU A 22 30.65 47.57 -9.26
CA GLU A 22 30.29 48.79 -8.56
C GLU A 22 29.91 49.85 -9.58
N LEU A 23 28.68 50.40 -9.46
CA LEU A 23 28.19 51.53 -10.26
C LEU A 23 28.15 52.77 -9.37
N ARG A 24 28.86 53.78 -9.70
CA ARG A 24 28.81 55.07 -9.01
C ARG A 24 27.99 56.09 -9.83
N THR A 25 26.90 56.53 -9.25
CA THR A 25 25.99 57.49 -9.90
C THR A 25 26.52 58.92 -9.81
N ASP A 26 27.36 59.25 -8.82
CA ASP A 26 28.01 60.53 -8.61
C ASP A 26 29.12 60.84 -9.65
N THR A 27 29.90 59.79 -9.97
CA THR A 27 31.02 59.93 -10.91
C THR A 27 30.71 59.42 -12.33
N GLY A 28 29.59 58.70 -12.50
CA GLY A 28 29.24 57.99 -13.72
C GLY A 28 30.19 56.86 -14.08
N SER A 29 30.95 56.36 -13.11
CA SER A 29 31.95 55.29 -13.30
C SER A 29 31.40 53.90 -13.00
N VAL A 30 31.96 52.93 -13.70
CA VAL A 30 31.65 51.48 -13.54
C VAL A 30 32.94 50.73 -13.30
N PHE A 31 33.00 50.03 -12.20
CA PHE A 31 34.06 49.07 -11.95
C PHE A 31 33.47 47.64 -12.08
N VAL A 32 34.18 46.73 -12.72
CA VAL A 32 33.76 45.36 -12.95
C VAL A 32 34.98 44.45 -12.78
N THR A 33 34.83 43.36 -12.02
CA THR A 33 35.92 42.38 -11.87
C THR A 33 36.12 41.58 -13.15
N ASP A 34 37.31 41.01 -13.34
CA ASP A 34 37.73 40.35 -14.58
C ASP A 34 36.86 39.15 -14.97
N ASN A 35 36.23 38.44 -14.02
CA ASN A 35 35.44 37.28 -14.29
C ASN A 35 33.92 37.52 -14.40
N PHE A 36 33.43 38.73 -14.05
CA PHE A 36 32.01 39.03 -13.99
C PHE A 36 31.27 38.76 -15.31
N PHE A 37 31.78 39.29 -16.43
CA PHE A 37 31.15 39.07 -17.73
C PHE A 37 31.32 37.66 -18.27
N SER A 38 32.42 37.00 -17.91
CA SER A 38 32.63 35.57 -18.24
C SER A 38 31.59 34.66 -17.59
N LEU A 39 31.27 34.92 -16.30
CA LEU A 39 30.19 34.22 -15.58
C LEU A 39 28.83 34.40 -16.28
N LEU A 40 28.57 35.60 -16.77
CA LEU A 40 27.33 35.93 -17.46
C LEU A 40 27.30 35.56 -18.96
N GLY A 41 28.24 34.74 -19.41
CA GLY A 41 28.31 34.28 -20.80
C GLY A 41 28.67 35.39 -21.81
N LYS A 42 29.37 36.44 -21.36
CA LYS A 42 29.80 37.62 -22.16
C LYS A 42 31.30 37.92 -22.05
N PRO A 43 32.19 36.92 -22.25
CA PRO A 43 33.63 37.13 -22.07
C PRO A 43 34.20 38.20 -22.98
N GLU A 44 33.54 38.51 -24.10
CA GLU A 44 33.96 39.57 -25.04
C GLU A 44 33.82 40.97 -24.45
N MET A 45 33.12 41.14 -23.33
CA MET A 45 32.94 42.43 -22.63
C MET A 45 34.02 42.69 -21.58
N GLN A 46 34.83 41.69 -21.27
CA GLN A 46 35.86 41.73 -20.23
C GLN A 46 36.94 42.80 -20.56
N GLY A 47 37.35 43.56 -19.58
CA GLY A 47 38.39 44.58 -19.72
C GLY A 47 38.01 45.77 -20.56
N LYS A 48 36.78 45.88 -21.06
CA LYS A 48 36.32 47.05 -21.83
C LYS A 48 35.81 48.16 -20.91
N PRO A 49 36.19 49.43 -21.12
CA PRO A 49 35.63 50.52 -20.38
C PRO A 49 34.14 50.67 -20.73
N LEU A 50 33.29 50.72 -19.70
CA LEU A 50 31.85 50.82 -19.84
C LEU A 50 31.32 52.07 -19.13
N SER A 51 30.39 52.75 -19.76
CA SER A 51 29.55 53.75 -19.08
C SER A 51 28.45 53.05 -18.29
N VAL A 52 27.93 53.70 -17.25
CA VAL A 52 26.79 53.16 -16.43
C VAL A 52 25.63 52.76 -17.33
N ARG A 53 25.23 53.61 -18.26
CA ARG A 53 24.13 53.31 -19.20
C ARG A 53 24.40 52.07 -20.03
N ARG A 54 25.61 51.90 -20.55
CA ARG A 54 25.98 50.74 -21.38
C ARG A 54 26.03 49.45 -20.56
N PHE A 55 26.48 49.51 -19.32
CA PHE A 55 26.49 48.39 -18.40
C PHE A 55 25.06 47.93 -18.10
N GLU A 56 24.14 48.85 -17.79
CA GLU A 56 22.74 48.54 -17.53
C GLU A 56 22.03 47.94 -18.76
N GLU A 57 22.30 48.46 -19.96
CA GLU A 57 21.79 47.90 -21.22
C GLU A 57 22.27 46.44 -21.42
N VAL A 58 23.52 46.13 -21.12
CA VAL A 58 24.09 44.77 -21.20
C VAL A 58 23.44 43.85 -20.21
N LEU A 59 23.32 44.26 -18.93
CA LEU A 59 22.65 43.45 -17.92
C LEU A 59 21.17 43.20 -18.26
N LYS A 60 20.45 44.21 -18.73
CA LYS A 60 19.07 44.06 -19.18
C LYS A 60 18.97 43.07 -20.33
N GLY A 61 19.85 43.15 -21.32
CA GLY A 61 19.89 42.22 -22.44
C GLY A 61 20.23 40.78 -22.04
N ILE A 62 21.01 40.59 -20.97
CA ILE A 62 21.28 39.24 -20.39
C ILE A 62 20.01 38.71 -19.74
N ARG A 63 19.29 39.49 -18.92
CA ARG A 63 18.03 39.09 -18.25
C ARG A 63 16.93 38.78 -19.27
N GLU A 64 16.80 39.56 -20.34
CA GLU A 64 15.78 39.33 -21.38
C GLU A 64 16.03 38.04 -22.19
N LYS A 65 17.27 37.59 -22.30
CA LYS A 65 17.65 36.41 -23.11
C LYS A 65 17.70 35.11 -22.31
N ASN A 66 17.75 35.17 -20.99
CA ASN A 66 17.93 34.01 -20.14
C ASN A 66 16.78 33.91 -19.13
N PRO A 67 16.26 32.71 -18.85
CA PRO A 67 15.31 32.50 -17.76
C PRO A 67 15.86 33.05 -16.43
N CYS A 68 15.03 33.85 -15.74
CA CYS A 68 15.40 34.52 -14.50
C CYS A 68 14.33 34.21 -13.44
N ASP A 69 14.71 33.49 -12.40
CA ASP A 69 13.87 33.25 -11.23
C ASP A 69 14.29 34.20 -10.11
N HIS A 70 13.35 34.61 -9.25
CA HIS A 70 13.63 35.44 -8.09
C HIS A 70 13.55 34.57 -6.81
N THR A 71 14.54 34.75 -5.94
CA THR A 71 14.50 34.16 -4.62
C THR A 71 13.56 34.92 -3.67
N ALA A 72 13.20 34.30 -2.53
CA ALA A 72 12.39 34.97 -1.49
C ALA A 72 13.07 36.24 -0.93
N GLU A 73 14.39 36.36 -1.05
CA GLU A 73 15.20 37.50 -0.61
C GLU A 73 15.34 38.57 -1.68
N GLY A 74 14.79 38.34 -2.88
CA GLY A 74 14.83 39.26 -4.01
C GLY A 74 16.07 39.14 -4.90
N ASP A 75 16.91 38.13 -4.66
CA ASP A 75 18.05 37.83 -5.52
C ASP A 75 17.57 37.20 -6.83
N GLU A 76 18.35 37.41 -7.91
CA GLU A 76 18.03 36.89 -9.25
C GLU A 76 18.87 35.63 -9.55
N LEU A 77 18.22 34.53 -9.91
CA LEU A 77 18.87 33.30 -10.37
C LEU A 77 18.73 33.20 -11.90
N LEU A 78 19.82 33.43 -12.62
CA LEU A 78 19.87 33.33 -14.08
C LEU A 78 20.27 31.94 -14.53
N THR A 79 19.56 31.39 -15.52
CA THR A 79 19.94 30.13 -16.19
C THR A 79 20.62 30.47 -17.52
N ILE A 80 21.93 30.33 -17.60
CA ILE A 80 22.75 30.74 -18.74
C ILE A 80 23.22 29.51 -19.51
N GLN A 81 22.88 29.47 -20.80
CA GLN A 81 23.38 28.42 -21.69
C GLN A 81 24.80 28.83 -22.18
N GLN A 82 25.77 27.99 -21.90
CA GLN A 82 27.17 28.12 -22.37
C GLN A 82 27.56 26.93 -23.26
N PRO A 83 28.65 27.02 -24.04
CA PRO A 83 29.09 25.93 -24.91
C PRO A 83 29.42 24.61 -24.15
N ASP A 84 29.80 24.72 -22.89
CA ASP A 84 30.16 23.62 -21.98
C ASP A 84 28.98 23.12 -21.11
N GLY A 85 27.80 23.74 -21.26
CA GLY A 85 26.58 23.32 -20.55
C GLY A 85 25.77 24.48 -19.99
N VAL A 86 24.81 24.14 -19.14
CA VAL A 86 23.95 25.12 -18.44
C VAL A 86 24.63 25.54 -17.15
N ARG A 87 24.70 26.85 -16.91
CA ARG A 87 25.16 27.45 -15.65
C ARG A 87 24.05 28.19 -14.96
N TYR A 88 24.05 28.13 -13.64
CA TYR A 88 23.13 28.88 -12.77
C TYR A 88 23.90 29.96 -12.04
N ILE A 89 23.60 31.21 -12.36
CA ILE A 89 24.30 32.40 -11.82
C ILE A 89 23.37 33.14 -10.89
N MET A 90 23.74 33.30 -9.64
CA MET A 90 23.04 34.12 -8.67
C MET A 90 23.53 35.56 -8.78
N LEU A 91 22.60 36.47 -9.04
CA LEU A 91 22.88 37.93 -9.04
C LEU A 91 22.28 38.54 -7.78
N ARG A 92 23.14 39.16 -6.96
CA ARG A 92 22.75 39.96 -5.80
C ARG A 92 23.15 41.40 -6.02
N SER A 93 22.33 42.36 -5.60
CA SER A 93 22.72 43.76 -5.65
C SER A 93 22.16 44.57 -4.48
N THR A 94 22.98 45.51 -3.99
CA THR A 94 22.57 46.44 -2.93
C THR A 94 22.92 47.87 -3.35
N ILE A 95 22.24 48.83 -2.75
CA ILE A 95 22.53 50.28 -2.96
C ILE A 95 23.06 50.85 -1.67
N GLU A 96 24.27 51.38 -1.70
CA GLU A 96 24.92 52.05 -0.58
C GLU A 96 25.30 53.49 -0.95
N GLY A 97 24.54 54.47 -0.46
CA GLY A 97 24.73 55.87 -0.80
C GLY A 97 24.56 56.15 -2.29
N HIS A 98 25.62 56.54 -2.98
CA HIS A 98 25.65 56.80 -4.42
C HIS A 98 26.21 55.63 -5.25
N ALA A 99 26.49 54.48 -4.59
CA ALA A 99 27.00 53.30 -5.26
C ALA A 99 25.95 52.20 -5.27
N LYS A 100 25.79 51.55 -6.45
CA LYS A 100 25.11 50.25 -6.57
C LYS A 100 26.16 49.15 -6.73
N ILE A 101 26.22 48.25 -5.77
CA ILE A 101 27.19 47.17 -5.75
C ILE A 101 26.43 45.87 -6.05
N GLY A 102 27.01 45.01 -6.90
CA GLY A 102 26.43 43.72 -7.18
C GLY A 102 27.47 42.60 -7.30
N LEU A 103 27.03 41.39 -7.01
CA LEU A 103 27.81 40.17 -7.12
C LEU A 103 27.10 39.21 -8.06
N ALA A 104 27.88 38.52 -8.89
CA ALA A 104 27.49 37.35 -9.66
C ALA A 104 28.27 36.16 -9.11
N GLU A 105 27.57 35.13 -8.73
CA GLU A 105 28.12 33.88 -8.13
C GLU A 105 27.67 32.69 -8.96
N ASP A 106 28.61 31.84 -9.40
CA ASP A 106 28.26 30.56 -10.01
C ASP A 106 27.80 29.58 -8.95
N VAL A 107 26.50 29.34 -8.89
CA VAL A 107 25.86 28.41 -7.96
C VAL A 107 25.45 27.10 -8.66
N THR A 108 26.02 26.80 -9.82
CA THR A 108 25.64 25.64 -10.64
C THR A 108 25.75 24.35 -9.86
N ALA A 109 26.87 24.12 -9.15
CA ALA A 109 27.06 22.90 -8.36
C ALA A 109 25.99 22.77 -7.25
N ALA A 110 25.70 23.84 -6.53
CA ALA A 110 24.70 23.85 -5.46
C ALA A 110 23.27 23.61 -5.99
N VAL A 111 22.92 24.23 -7.13
CA VAL A 111 21.60 24.04 -7.75
C VAL A 111 21.44 22.61 -8.28
N LEU A 112 22.47 22.08 -8.93
CA LEU A 112 22.42 20.70 -9.44
C LEU A 112 22.36 19.68 -8.30
N GLU A 113 23.12 19.88 -7.24
CA GLU A 113 23.07 19.01 -6.07
C GLU A 113 21.71 19.07 -5.39
N ARG A 114 21.13 20.27 -5.21
CA ARG A 114 19.78 20.42 -4.70
C ARG A 114 18.75 19.67 -5.55
N LYS A 115 18.79 19.85 -6.88
CA LYS A 115 17.92 19.12 -7.82
C LYS A 115 18.11 17.63 -7.73
N ARG A 116 19.34 17.14 -7.55
CA ARG A 116 19.66 15.73 -7.35
C ARG A 116 19.02 15.20 -6.07
N ILE A 117 19.20 15.92 -4.95
CA ILE A 117 18.61 15.54 -3.66
C ILE A 117 17.08 15.54 -3.73
N GLU A 118 16.47 16.55 -4.38
CA GLU A 118 15.03 16.61 -4.61
C GLU A 118 14.54 15.44 -5.46
N HIS A 119 15.29 15.08 -6.50
CA HIS A 119 14.96 13.93 -7.34
C HIS A 119 15.09 12.59 -6.56
N GLU A 120 16.18 12.39 -5.82
CA GLU A 120 16.41 11.18 -5.00
C GLU A 120 15.38 11.06 -3.87
N ARG A 121 14.92 12.21 -3.31
CA ARG A 121 13.84 12.22 -2.31
C ARG A 121 12.52 11.71 -2.86
N ASP A 122 12.21 11.99 -4.10
CA ASP A 122 10.90 11.78 -4.70
C ASP A 122 10.84 10.56 -5.62
N HIS A 123 11.98 10.02 -6.05
CA HIS A 123 12.04 8.91 -7.01
C HIS A 123 12.74 7.69 -6.45
N ASP A 124 12.33 6.51 -6.93
CA ASP A 124 13.02 5.25 -6.69
C ASP A 124 14.29 5.20 -7.54
N ILE A 125 15.43 4.99 -6.88
CA ILE A 125 16.76 5.03 -7.52
C ILE A 125 16.92 3.97 -8.62
N LEU A 126 16.25 2.83 -8.46
CA LEU A 126 16.38 1.71 -9.39
C LEU A 126 15.56 1.90 -10.66
N THR A 127 14.36 2.44 -10.54
CA THR A 127 13.38 2.55 -11.64
C THR A 127 13.21 3.97 -12.17
N GLY A 128 13.57 5.00 -11.38
CA GLY A 128 13.31 6.41 -11.70
C GLY A 128 11.82 6.80 -11.69
N LEU A 129 10.93 5.90 -11.24
CA LEU A 129 9.53 6.21 -10.96
C LEU A 129 9.41 6.94 -9.63
N TYR A 130 8.25 7.51 -9.32
CA TYR A 130 8.02 8.01 -7.97
C TYR A 130 8.24 6.90 -6.92
N ASN A 131 8.80 7.28 -5.79
CA ASN A 131 8.82 6.42 -4.61
C ASN A 131 7.48 6.51 -3.86
N ARG A 132 7.31 5.68 -2.82
CA ARG A 132 6.09 5.63 -1.99
C ARG A 132 5.68 7.00 -1.44
N GLN A 133 6.65 7.80 -0.95
CA GLN A 133 6.37 9.09 -0.32
C GLN A 133 5.85 10.11 -1.34
N ALA A 134 6.51 10.21 -2.48
CA ALA A 134 6.11 11.12 -3.55
C ALA A 134 4.75 10.72 -4.13
N PHE A 135 4.51 9.41 -4.35
CA PHE A 135 3.21 8.92 -4.81
C PHE A 135 2.07 9.32 -3.87
N ASN A 136 2.26 9.09 -2.57
CA ASN A 136 1.25 9.44 -1.56
C ASN A 136 0.95 10.95 -1.57
N ARG A 137 1.98 11.79 -1.65
CA ARG A 137 1.83 13.25 -1.73
C ARG A 137 1.05 13.66 -2.98
N VAL A 138 1.47 13.17 -4.15
CA VAL A 138 0.81 13.49 -5.42
C VAL A 138 -0.65 13.03 -5.44
N CYS A 139 -0.93 11.82 -4.95
CA CYS A 139 -2.31 11.34 -4.82
C CYS A 139 -3.13 12.23 -3.88
N THR A 140 -2.59 12.60 -2.72
CA THR A 140 -3.30 13.49 -1.77
C THR A 140 -3.65 14.83 -2.42
N GLU A 141 -2.74 15.42 -3.19
CA GLU A 141 -2.97 16.69 -3.92
C GLU A 141 -4.00 16.52 -5.04
N LEU A 142 -3.96 15.43 -5.80
CA LEU A 142 -4.91 15.15 -6.88
C LEU A 142 -6.32 14.91 -6.35
N PHE A 143 -6.47 14.12 -5.30
CA PHE A 143 -7.78 13.82 -4.70
C PHE A 143 -8.36 15.02 -3.92
N ALA A 144 -7.55 16.01 -3.54
CA ALA A 144 -8.03 17.28 -3.01
C ALA A 144 -8.65 18.21 -4.09
N ALA A 145 -8.47 17.88 -5.38
CA ALA A 145 -9.02 18.61 -6.52
C ALA A 145 -9.85 17.67 -7.43
N PRO A 146 -11.06 17.24 -6.99
CA PRO A 146 -11.88 16.25 -7.70
C PRO A 146 -12.22 16.61 -9.15
N GLU A 147 -12.27 17.89 -9.46
CA GLU A 147 -12.51 18.40 -10.82
C GLU A 147 -11.39 18.04 -11.82
N ARG A 148 -10.19 17.71 -11.32
CA ARG A 148 -9.05 17.24 -12.13
C ARG A 148 -9.00 15.73 -12.28
N MET A 149 -9.69 15.01 -11.42
CA MET A 149 -9.67 13.55 -11.40
C MET A 149 -10.45 12.94 -12.57
N GLY A 150 -11.63 13.51 -12.90
CA GLY A 150 -12.51 12.90 -13.89
C GLY A 150 -12.81 11.43 -13.56
N VAL A 151 -12.81 10.56 -14.58
CA VAL A 151 -12.76 9.11 -14.36
C VAL A 151 -11.29 8.71 -14.21
N ALA A 152 -11.00 7.94 -13.18
CA ALA A 152 -9.65 7.50 -12.87
C ALA A 152 -9.63 6.01 -12.51
N ALA A 153 -8.46 5.38 -12.66
CA ALA A 153 -8.20 4.03 -12.20
C ALA A 153 -6.87 3.97 -11.45
N LEU A 154 -6.89 3.38 -10.28
CA LEU A 154 -5.67 3.00 -9.56
C LEU A 154 -5.39 1.53 -9.82
N MET A 155 -4.25 1.24 -10.43
CA MET A 155 -3.76 -0.10 -10.70
C MET A 155 -2.61 -0.41 -9.77
N MET A 156 -2.73 -1.47 -8.97
CA MET A 156 -1.66 -2.04 -8.17
C MET A 156 -1.13 -3.30 -8.82
N MET A 157 0.18 -3.43 -8.88
CA MET A 157 0.85 -4.53 -9.59
C MET A 157 1.99 -5.08 -8.74
N ASP A 158 2.25 -6.36 -8.90
CA ASP A 158 3.35 -7.07 -8.28
C ASP A 158 4.02 -7.97 -9.33
N LEU A 159 5.35 -7.94 -9.36
CA LEU A 159 6.14 -8.77 -10.27
C LEU A 159 6.12 -10.23 -9.85
N ASP A 160 5.62 -11.07 -10.75
CA ASP A 160 5.63 -12.51 -10.50
C ASP A 160 7.03 -13.08 -10.54
N ASN A 161 7.29 -14.00 -9.62
CA ASN A 161 8.51 -14.81 -9.58
C ASN A 161 9.84 -14.05 -9.37
N LEU A 162 9.82 -12.77 -8.94
CA LEU A 162 11.04 -12.01 -8.66
C LEU A 162 11.96 -12.74 -7.67
N LYS A 163 11.39 -13.36 -6.62
CA LYS A 163 12.15 -14.16 -5.67
C LYS A 163 12.88 -15.30 -6.36
N HIS A 164 12.24 -16.04 -7.26
CA HIS A 164 12.86 -17.13 -8.01
C HIS A 164 14.00 -16.63 -8.91
N ILE A 165 13.83 -15.45 -9.53
CA ILE A 165 14.89 -14.82 -10.33
C ILE A 165 16.08 -14.49 -9.44
N ASN A 166 15.86 -13.87 -8.28
CA ASN A 166 16.91 -13.56 -7.31
C ASN A 166 17.64 -14.81 -6.81
N ASP A 167 16.88 -15.83 -6.43
CA ASP A 167 17.45 -17.07 -5.89
C ASP A 167 18.23 -17.86 -6.96
N THR A 168 17.84 -17.76 -8.24
CA THR A 168 18.47 -18.52 -9.34
C THR A 168 19.64 -17.78 -9.99
N TYR A 169 19.52 -16.46 -10.21
CA TYR A 169 20.45 -15.66 -11.00
C TYR A 169 21.16 -14.57 -10.20
N GLY A 170 20.74 -14.34 -8.95
CA GLY A 170 21.27 -13.30 -8.07
C GLY A 170 20.51 -11.97 -8.16
N HIS A 171 20.69 -11.12 -7.15
CA HIS A 171 19.98 -9.85 -6.98
C HIS A 171 20.21 -8.86 -8.13
N ASP A 172 21.38 -8.86 -8.76
CA ASP A 172 21.67 -7.97 -9.90
C ASP A 172 20.71 -8.19 -11.06
N TRP A 173 20.28 -9.43 -11.28
CA TRP A 173 19.31 -9.79 -12.32
C TRP A 173 17.88 -9.47 -11.93
N GLY A 174 17.52 -9.63 -10.67
CA GLY A 174 16.27 -9.12 -10.13
C GLY A 174 16.17 -7.60 -10.28
N ASP A 175 17.25 -6.89 -10.02
CA ASP A 175 17.33 -5.45 -10.23
C ASP A 175 17.16 -5.05 -11.70
N GLN A 176 17.74 -5.81 -12.64
CA GLN A 176 17.52 -5.58 -14.07
C GLN A 176 16.06 -5.84 -14.47
N TYR A 177 15.43 -6.88 -13.92
CA TYR A 177 14.02 -7.18 -14.15
C TYR A 177 13.13 -6.03 -13.66
N ILE A 178 13.39 -5.50 -12.47
CA ILE A 178 12.72 -4.33 -11.89
C ILE A 178 12.97 -3.07 -12.75
N ARG A 179 14.22 -2.79 -13.16
CA ARG A 179 14.55 -1.66 -14.04
C ARG A 179 13.79 -1.73 -15.36
N ARG A 180 13.70 -2.92 -15.95
CA ARG A 180 12.99 -3.13 -17.21
C ARG A 180 11.49 -2.87 -17.06
N THR A 181 10.91 -3.29 -15.93
CA THR A 181 9.52 -2.98 -15.58
C THR A 181 9.30 -1.47 -15.46
N GLY A 182 10.14 -0.78 -14.70
CA GLY A 182 10.07 0.68 -14.57
C GLY A 182 10.22 1.42 -15.89
N GLN A 183 11.11 0.95 -16.77
CA GLN A 183 11.28 1.47 -18.13
C GLN A 183 9.99 1.29 -18.95
N CYS A 184 9.41 0.08 -18.94
CA CYS A 184 8.17 -0.22 -19.65
C CYS A 184 7.02 0.67 -19.18
N LEU A 185 6.90 0.91 -17.88
CA LEU A 185 5.90 1.85 -17.33
C LEU A 185 6.10 3.27 -17.87
N ARG A 186 7.32 3.80 -17.82
CA ARG A 186 7.60 5.15 -18.34
C ARG A 186 7.29 5.31 -19.82
N ASP A 187 7.65 4.30 -20.62
CA ASP A 187 7.56 4.37 -22.08
C ASP A 187 6.12 4.17 -22.59
N ASN A 188 5.27 3.47 -21.82
CA ASN A 188 3.93 3.04 -22.27
C ASN A 188 2.78 3.66 -21.46
N THR A 189 3.05 4.60 -20.55
CA THR A 189 1.99 5.35 -19.89
C THR A 189 1.89 6.77 -20.48
N PRO A 190 0.67 7.30 -20.66
CA PRO A 190 0.45 8.66 -21.12
C PRO A 190 1.07 9.71 -20.19
N ALA A 191 1.42 10.85 -20.76
CA ALA A 191 1.87 12.00 -19.98
C ALA A 191 0.82 12.40 -18.92
N GLY A 192 1.27 12.63 -17.69
CA GLY A 192 0.39 12.93 -16.56
C GLY A 192 -0.04 11.70 -15.75
N THR A 193 0.17 10.48 -16.24
CA THR A 193 -0.03 9.27 -15.42
C THR A 193 0.97 9.21 -14.29
N VAL A 194 0.52 8.92 -13.07
CA VAL A 194 1.38 8.83 -11.90
C VAL A 194 1.81 7.38 -11.70
N CYS A 195 3.11 7.10 -11.93
CA CYS A 195 3.69 5.77 -11.79
C CYS A 195 4.67 5.76 -10.62
N ALA A 196 4.58 4.75 -9.76
CA ALA A 196 5.46 4.59 -8.61
C ALA A 196 5.89 3.15 -8.39
N ARG A 197 7.05 2.99 -7.73
CA ARG A 197 7.46 1.75 -7.09
C ARG A 197 7.35 1.91 -5.58
N LEU A 198 6.58 1.04 -4.93
CA LEU A 198 6.35 1.11 -3.49
C LEU A 198 7.47 0.44 -2.69
N SER A 199 7.84 -0.76 -3.10
CA SER A 199 8.91 -1.57 -2.51
C SER A 199 9.12 -2.83 -3.36
N GLY A 200 10.29 -3.45 -3.27
CA GLY A 200 10.55 -4.76 -3.87
C GLY A 200 9.99 -4.91 -5.29
N ASP A 201 8.93 -5.66 -5.40
CA ASP A 201 8.20 -6.05 -6.61
C ASP A 201 6.88 -5.28 -6.83
N GLU A 202 6.50 -4.36 -5.92
CA GLU A 202 5.22 -3.65 -5.93
C GLU A 202 5.27 -2.33 -6.67
N PHE A 203 4.35 -2.13 -7.61
CA PHE A 203 4.19 -0.91 -8.40
C PHE A 203 2.76 -0.38 -8.32
N LEU A 204 2.61 0.93 -8.45
CA LEU A 204 1.33 1.62 -8.58
C LEU A 204 1.30 2.48 -9.83
N VAL A 205 0.13 2.51 -10.49
CA VAL A 205 -0.15 3.41 -11.60
C VAL A 205 -1.52 4.04 -11.39
N LEU A 206 -1.57 5.38 -11.35
CA LEU A 206 -2.81 6.14 -11.30
C LEU A 206 -3.05 6.82 -12.64
N PHE A 207 -4.03 6.34 -13.37
CA PHE A 207 -4.60 6.98 -14.54
C PHE A 207 -5.71 7.93 -14.09
N HIS A 208 -5.64 9.21 -14.45
CA HIS A 208 -6.63 10.20 -14.03
C HIS A 208 -6.90 11.24 -15.11
N GLY A 209 -7.98 12.03 -14.95
CA GLY A 209 -8.34 13.10 -15.87
C GLY A 209 -9.08 12.62 -17.12
N TYR A 210 -9.61 11.41 -17.14
CA TYR A 210 -10.32 10.86 -18.28
C TYR A 210 -11.83 11.17 -18.23
N ARG A 211 -12.50 11.03 -19.40
CA ARG A 211 -13.94 11.28 -19.53
C ARG A 211 -14.79 10.02 -19.36
N SER A 212 -14.21 8.84 -19.54
CA SER A 212 -14.91 7.56 -19.46
C SER A 212 -13.99 6.43 -19.00
N ARG A 213 -14.58 5.36 -18.45
CA ARG A 213 -13.86 4.11 -18.13
C ARG A 213 -13.20 3.48 -19.35
N ASP A 214 -13.86 3.50 -20.50
CA ASP A 214 -13.36 2.87 -21.72
C ASP A 214 -12.05 3.52 -22.19
N ALA A 215 -11.96 4.87 -22.07
CA ALA A 215 -10.72 5.59 -22.39
C ALA A 215 -9.56 5.22 -21.45
N VAL A 216 -9.83 4.93 -20.18
CA VAL A 216 -8.82 4.45 -19.23
C VAL A 216 -8.46 3.00 -19.51
N ARG A 217 -9.45 2.13 -19.76
CA ARG A 217 -9.23 0.71 -20.10
C ARG A 217 -8.32 0.56 -21.31
N GLU A 218 -8.55 1.33 -22.38
CA GLU A 218 -7.67 1.34 -23.55
C GLU A 218 -6.19 1.57 -23.15
N LYS A 219 -5.92 2.47 -22.21
CA LYS A 219 -4.55 2.76 -21.76
C LYS A 219 -4.00 1.64 -20.87
N ILE A 220 -4.82 1.06 -20.01
CA ILE A 220 -4.47 -0.11 -19.20
C ILE A 220 -4.14 -1.31 -20.09
N ASP A 221 -4.98 -1.58 -21.10
CA ASP A 221 -4.78 -2.68 -22.06
C ASP A 221 -3.49 -2.49 -22.86
N CYS A 222 -3.23 -1.26 -23.35
CA CYS A 222 -1.96 -0.93 -24.01
C CYS A 222 -0.76 -1.18 -23.10
N LEU A 223 -0.82 -0.73 -21.86
CA LEU A 223 0.26 -0.94 -20.90
C LEU A 223 0.46 -2.42 -20.59
N THR A 224 -0.61 -3.16 -20.31
CA THR A 224 -0.57 -4.59 -19.97
C THR A 224 0.01 -5.41 -21.12
N ASN A 225 -0.41 -5.12 -22.36
CA ASN A 225 0.15 -5.75 -23.55
C ASN A 225 1.64 -5.43 -23.73
N ALA A 226 2.05 -4.17 -23.53
CA ALA A 226 3.46 -3.77 -23.59
C ALA A 226 4.30 -4.48 -22.53
N MET A 227 3.77 -4.65 -21.32
CA MET A 227 4.41 -5.39 -20.24
C MET A 227 4.63 -6.87 -20.62
N GLN A 228 3.60 -7.55 -21.10
CA GLN A 228 3.68 -8.96 -21.53
C GLN A 228 4.68 -9.18 -22.67
N GLN A 229 4.84 -8.19 -23.55
CA GLN A 229 5.81 -8.23 -24.65
C GLN A 229 7.23 -7.83 -24.21
N SER A 230 7.37 -7.19 -23.05
CA SER A 230 8.67 -6.76 -22.53
C SER A 230 9.46 -7.95 -22.03
N VAL A 231 10.76 -7.93 -22.35
CA VAL A 231 11.69 -9.00 -21.96
C VAL A 231 12.90 -8.40 -21.20
N ALA A 232 13.35 -9.12 -20.18
CA ALA A 232 14.64 -8.93 -19.55
C ALA A 232 15.60 -10.02 -20.06
N LEU A 233 16.83 -9.65 -20.42
CA LEU A 233 17.84 -10.62 -20.86
C LEU A 233 18.51 -11.24 -19.64
N LEU A 234 18.61 -12.57 -19.60
CA LEU A 234 19.28 -13.33 -18.56
C LEU A 234 20.77 -13.56 -18.87
N PRO A 235 21.62 -13.94 -17.88
CA PRO A 235 23.04 -14.26 -18.09
C PRO A 235 23.27 -15.32 -19.14
N SER A 236 22.33 -16.25 -19.28
CA SER A 236 22.36 -17.32 -20.30
C SER A 236 22.13 -16.83 -21.73
N GLY A 237 21.79 -15.55 -21.93
CA GLY A 237 21.33 -14.99 -23.22
C GLY A 237 19.85 -15.26 -23.52
N ASN A 238 19.14 -15.98 -22.65
CA ASN A 238 17.72 -16.21 -22.80
C ASN A 238 16.90 -14.94 -22.43
N ALA A 239 15.80 -14.72 -23.13
CA ALA A 239 14.86 -13.67 -22.83
C ALA A 239 13.82 -14.16 -21.81
N LEU A 240 13.63 -13.40 -20.72
CA LEU A 240 12.58 -13.63 -19.74
C LEU A 240 11.50 -12.58 -19.92
N HIS A 241 10.27 -13.02 -20.19
CA HIS A 241 9.13 -12.12 -20.28
C HIS A 241 8.77 -11.56 -18.89
N ILE A 242 8.38 -10.28 -18.86
CA ILE A 242 7.87 -9.66 -17.64
C ILE A 242 6.48 -10.21 -17.38
N SER A 243 6.31 -10.88 -16.24
CA SER A 243 5.03 -11.33 -15.72
C SER A 243 4.68 -10.50 -14.50
N LEU A 244 3.45 -10.02 -14.44
CA LEU A 244 2.93 -9.28 -13.30
C LEU A 244 1.47 -9.67 -13.03
N SER A 245 1.12 -9.69 -11.76
CA SER A 245 -0.25 -9.80 -11.30
C SER A 245 -0.73 -8.43 -10.84
N GLY A 246 -1.91 -8.01 -11.28
CA GLY A 246 -2.42 -6.67 -10.99
C GLY A 246 -3.89 -6.63 -10.59
N GLY A 247 -4.25 -5.58 -9.85
CA GLY A 247 -5.63 -5.26 -9.50
C GLY A 247 -5.95 -3.80 -9.79
N ILE A 248 -7.16 -3.52 -10.20
CA ILE A 248 -7.65 -2.19 -10.57
C ILE A 248 -8.83 -1.82 -9.68
N ALA A 249 -8.81 -0.58 -9.16
CA ALA A 249 -9.97 0.05 -8.53
C ALA A 249 -10.29 1.37 -9.22
N TRP A 250 -11.59 1.67 -9.36
CA TRP A 250 -12.12 2.76 -10.16
C TRP A 250 -12.58 3.95 -9.31
N TYR A 251 -12.15 5.15 -9.68
CA TYR A 251 -12.71 6.40 -9.14
C TYR A 251 -13.76 6.96 -10.12
N PRO A 252 -14.92 7.42 -9.63
CA PRO A 252 -15.35 7.44 -8.21
C PRO A 252 -16.12 6.19 -7.75
N ASP A 253 -16.29 5.18 -8.60
CA ASP A 253 -17.25 4.10 -8.41
C ASP A 253 -16.91 3.16 -7.25
N ASP A 254 -15.63 2.79 -7.09
CA ASP A 254 -15.18 1.89 -6.02
C ASP A 254 -14.78 2.68 -4.75
N GLY A 255 -14.34 3.94 -4.90
CA GLY A 255 -13.93 4.78 -3.78
C GLY A 255 -13.74 6.24 -4.17
N GLN A 256 -13.83 7.14 -3.18
CA GLN A 256 -13.66 8.59 -3.37
C GLN A 256 -12.33 9.12 -2.82
N ASP A 257 -11.52 8.29 -2.20
CA ASP A 257 -10.18 8.60 -1.72
C ASP A 257 -9.19 7.55 -2.20
N TRP A 258 -7.92 7.95 -2.29
CA TRP A 258 -6.87 7.12 -2.86
C TRP A 258 -6.49 5.93 -1.96
N GLU A 259 -6.67 6.03 -0.65
CA GLU A 259 -6.38 4.95 0.30
C GLU A 259 -7.37 3.80 0.15
N THR A 260 -8.67 4.15 -0.01
CA THR A 260 -9.72 3.17 -0.31
C THR A 260 -9.47 2.48 -1.66
N LEU A 261 -9.16 3.26 -2.71
CA LEU A 261 -8.85 2.68 -4.03
C LEU A 261 -7.62 1.78 -3.97
N LYS A 262 -6.57 2.19 -3.26
CA LYS A 262 -5.37 1.36 -3.07
C LYS A 262 -5.70 0.04 -2.39
N LYS A 263 -6.49 0.07 -1.31
CA LYS A 263 -6.93 -1.13 -0.61
C LYS A 263 -7.71 -2.09 -1.52
N TYR A 264 -8.56 -1.55 -2.38
CA TYR A 264 -9.37 -2.34 -3.29
C TYR A 264 -8.59 -2.88 -4.48
N ALA A 265 -7.66 -2.10 -5.03
CA ALA A 265 -6.73 -2.57 -6.05
C ALA A 265 -5.78 -3.65 -5.49
N ASP A 266 -5.29 -3.50 -4.26
CA ASP A 266 -4.48 -4.51 -3.55
C ASP A 266 -5.26 -5.82 -3.37
N PHE A 267 -6.52 -5.73 -2.94
CA PHE A 267 -7.39 -6.88 -2.81
C PHE A 267 -7.58 -7.62 -4.15
N ALA A 268 -7.87 -6.89 -5.24
CA ALA A 268 -8.02 -7.50 -6.56
C ALA A 268 -6.72 -8.17 -7.04
N MET A 269 -5.57 -7.52 -6.86
CA MET A 269 -4.26 -8.09 -7.14
C MET A 269 -3.99 -9.38 -6.32
N TYR A 270 -4.35 -9.38 -5.04
CA TYR A 270 -4.23 -10.55 -4.17
C TYR A 270 -5.06 -11.73 -4.70
N GLN A 271 -6.28 -11.49 -5.20
CA GLN A 271 -7.12 -12.54 -5.81
C GLN A 271 -6.44 -13.15 -7.04
N VAL A 272 -5.86 -12.31 -7.90
CA VAL A 272 -5.10 -12.77 -9.08
C VAL A 272 -3.91 -13.66 -8.66
N LYS A 273 -3.12 -13.24 -7.68
CA LYS A 273 -1.97 -14.00 -7.19
C LYS A 273 -2.33 -15.40 -6.67
N HIS A 274 -3.55 -15.57 -6.12
CA HIS A 274 -4.03 -16.83 -5.54
C HIS A 274 -4.87 -17.66 -6.52
N SER A 275 -5.26 -17.11 -7.66
CA SER A 275 -5.98 -17.84 -8.72
C SER A 275 -5.04 -18.18 -9.89
N GLU A 276 -4.82 -17.25 -10.79
CA GLU A 276 -4.00 -17.41 -11.99
C GLU A 276 -3.16 -16.17 -12.21
N LYS A 277 -1.84 -16.29 -11.94
CA LYS A 277 -0.87 -15.21 -12.08
C LYS A 277 -0.75 -14.69 -13.51
N GLY A 278 -0.15 -13.53 -13.66
CA GLY A 278 0.18 -12.96 -14.97
C GLY A 278 -0.96 -12.21 -15.65
N ARG A 279 -2.00 -11.82 -14.89
CA ARG A 279 -3.12 -11.03 -15.40
C ARG A 279 -3.50 -9.88 -14.47
N VAL A 280 -4.38 -9.02 -14.96
CA VAL A 280 -4.92 -7.87 -14.25
C VAL A 280 -6.43 -8.01 -14.16
N GLU A 281 -7.00 -7.84 -12.97
CA GLU A 281 -8.43 -7.92 -12.71
C GLU A 281 -8.95 -6.65 -12.03
N GLU A 282 -10.22 -6.32 -12.31
CA GLU A 282 -10.90 -5.20 -11.64
C GLU A 282 -11.43 -5.65 -10.28
N PHE A 283 -11.50 -4.71 -9.36
CA PHE A 283 -12.11 -4.92 -8.05
C PHE A 283 -13.60 -5.26 -8.17
N ASP A 284 -14.03 -6.25 -7.41
CA ASP A 284 -15.44 -6.67 -7.27
C ASP A 284 -15.85 -6.58 -5.80
N ILE A 285 -16.74 -5.65 -5.47
CA ILE A 285 -17.27 -5.43 -4.12
C ILE A 285 -18.00 -6.67 -3.59
N GLY A 286 -18.62 -7.48 -4.47
CA GLY A 286 -19.30 -8.71 -4.07
C GLY A 286 -18.31 -9.78 -3.61
N VAL A 287 -17.19 -9.93 -4.31
CA VAL A 287 -16.09 -10.82 -3.91
C VAL A 287 -15.49 -10.35 -2.60
N TYR A 288 -15.17 -9.06 -2.49
CA TYR A 288 -14.61 -8.47 -1.28
C TYR A 288 -15.49 -8.69 -0.05
N ASN A 289 -16.80 -8.46 -0.17
CA ASN A 289 -17.73 -8.66 0.93
C ASN A 289 -17.85 -10.13 1.33
N ARG A 290 -17.83 -11.07 0.38
CA ARG A 290 -17.82 -12.51 0.67
C ARG A 290 -16.58 -12.94 1.44
N GLU A 291 -15.40 -12.49 1.01
CA GLU A 291 -14.12 -12.79 1.68
C GLU A 291 -14.05 -12.16 3.08
N ALA A 292 -14.48 -10.89 3.21
CA ALA A 292 -14.56 -10.22 4.50
C ALA A 292 -15.51 -10.92 5.47
N TYR A 293 -16.65 -11.41 4.98
CA TYR A 293 -17.60 -12.21 5.76
C TYR A 293 -16.98 -13.54 6.16
N ALA A 294 -16.33 -14.26 5.24
CA ALA A 294 -15.66 -15.53 5.52
C ALA A 294 -14.55 -15.38 6.55
N GLU A 295 -13.71 -14.37 6.45
CA GLU A 295 -12.64 -14.10 7.42
C GLU A 295 -13.20 -13.72 8.81
N ARG A 296 -14.25 -12.90 8.84
CA ARG A 296 -14.96 -12.60 10.07
C ARG A 296 -15.50 -13.89 10.73
N THR A 297 -16.12 -14.75 9.93
CA THR A 297 -16.69 -16.01 10.39
C THR A 297 -15.60 -16.95 10.97
N ARG A 298 -14.44 -17.07 10.31
CA ARG A 298 -13.27 -17.81 10.81
C ARG A 298 -12.75 -17.24 12.14
N ARG A 299 -12.70 -15.92 12.26
CA ARG A 299 -12.26 -15.25 13.49
C ARG A 299 -13.25 -15.48 14.64
N GLU A 300 -14.54 -15.32 14.39
CA GLU A 300 -15.59 -15.61 15.37
C GLU A 300 -15.56 -17.08 15.81
N PHE A 301 -15.28 -18.02 14.89
CA PHE A 301 -15.14 -19.44 15.23
C PHE A 301 -13.94 -19.70 16.15
N ARG A 302 -12.79 -19.12 15.90
CA ARG A 302 -11.64 -19.20 16.82
C ARG A 302 -11.97 -18.64 18.20
N GLN A 303 -12.69 -17.52 18.25
CA GLN A 303 -13.16 -16.92 19.49
C GLN A 303 -14.16 -17.82 20.22
N LEU A 304 -15.08 -18.47 19.48
CA LEU A 304 -16.03 -19.44 20.04
C LEU A 304 -15.30 -20.58 20.74
N LEU A 305 -14.29 -21.17 20.11
CA LEU A 305 -13.51 -22.26 20.70
C LEU A 305 -12.71 -21.80 21.92
N SER A 306 -11.96 -20.69 21.80
CA SER A 306 -11.07 -20.21 22.87
C SER A 306 -11.82 -19.78 24.13
N ASN A 307 -13.00 -19.19 23.97
CA ASN A 307 -13.80 -18.62 25.06
C ASN A 307 -15.01 -19.49 25.43
N ALA A 308 -15.15 -20.69 24.82
CA ALA A 308 -16.31 -21.57 25.01
C ALA A 308 -17.66 -20.83 24.83
N GLN A 309 -17.76 -19.95 23.80
CA GLN A 309 -18.91 -19.08 23.56
C GLN A 309 -20.07 -19.81 22.86
N VAL A 310 -20.46 -20.92 23.44
CA VAL A 310 -21.68 -21.68 23.11
C VAL A 310 -22.57 -21.78 24.32
N PHE A 311 -23.87 -21.79 24.09
CA PHE A 311 -24.87 -22.12 25.10
C PHE A 311 -25.87 -23.14 24.56
N TYR A 312 -26.65 -23.74 25.44
CA TYR A 312 -27.59 -24.77 25.05
C TYR A 312 -29.02 -24.37 25.43
N CYS A 313 -29.92 -24.52 24.46
CA CYS A 313 -31.35 -24.45 24.67
C CYS A 313 -31.90 -25.86 24.82
N PHE A 314 -32.81 -26.07 25.74
CA PHE A 314 -33.39 -27.36 26.01
C PHE A 314 -34.81 -27.46 25.50
N GLN A 315 -35.03 -28.33 24.52
CA GLN A 315 -36.36 -28.55 23.93
C GLN A 315 -37.04 -29.69 24.65
N PRO A 316 -38.23 -29.49 25.26
CA PRO A 316 -38.89 -30.54 26.03
C PRO A 316 -39.48 -31.62 25.12
N ILE A 317 -39.29 -32.88 25.51
CA ILE A 317 -39.87 -34.06 24.90
C ILE A 317 -41.00 -34.59 25.80
N PHE A 318 -42.21 -34.71 25.23
CA PHE A 318 -43.39 -35.08 25.96
C PHE A 318 -43.77 -36.54 25.75
N SER A 319 -44.19 -37.21 26.83
CA SER A 319 -44.82 -38.51 26.73
C SER A 319 -46.20 -38.40 26.08
N ALA A 320 -46.40 -39.10 24.97
CA ALA A 320 -47.71 -39.14 24.30
C ALA A 320 -48.85 -39.75 25.16
N ARG A 321 -48.49 -40.55 26.17
CA ARG A 321 -49.48 -41.18 27.09
C ARG A 321 -49.91 -40.24 28.22
N SER A 322 -48.97 -39.54 28.82
CA SER A 322 -49.23 -38.75 30.04
C SER A 322 -49.29 -37.24 29.83
N GLY A 323 -48.84 -36.75 28.66
CA GLY A 323 -48.68 -35.35 28.38
C GLY A 323 -47.59 -34.62 29.22
N ARG A 324 -46.80 -35.37 29.99
CA ARG A 324 -45.75 -34.84 30.86
C ARG A 324 -44.43 -34.80 30.10
N VAL A 325 -43.56 -33.83 30.45
CA VAL A 325 -42.17 -33.78 29.96
C VAL A 325 -41.41 -34.98 30.56
N VAL A 326 -40.75 -35.79 29.72
CA VAL A 326 -39.96 -36.96 30.11
C VAL A 326 -38.49 -36.80 29.81
N ALA A 327 -38.13 -35.86 28.88
CA ALA A 327 -36.75 -35.61 28.48
C ALA A 327 -36.63 -34.21 27.90
N TYR A 328 -35.39 -33.82 27.68
CA TYR A 328 -35.03 -32.59 26.98
C TYR A 328 -33.94 -32.85 25.95
N GLU A 329 -34.05 -32.28 24.76
CA GLU A 329 -32.97 -32.27 23.76
C GLU A 329 -32.13 -31.03 23.93
N ALA A 330 -30.80 -31.18 24.05
CA ALA A 330 -29.84 -30.09 24.14
C ALA A 330 -29.46 -29.58 22.74
N LEU A 331 -29.84 -28.37 22.44
CA LEU A 331 -29.61 -27.74 21.13
C LEU A 331 -28.61 -26.61 21.25
N MET A 332 -27.45 -26.76 20.60
CA MET A 332 -26.37 -25.76 20.56
C MET A 332 -26.85 -24.45 19.98
N ARG A 333 -26.42 -23.32 20.56
CA ARG A 333 -26.63 -21.95 20.09
C ARG A 333 -25.38 -21.11 20.33
N SER A 334 -25.25 -20.03 19.56
CA SER A 334 -24.20 -19.02 19.76
C SER A 334 -24.78 -17.63 19.48
N ASP A 335 -24.32 -16.63 20.24
CA ASP A 335 -24.68 -15.21 20.05
C ASP A 335 -23.74 -14.51 19.05
N LEU A 336 -22.70 -15.18 18.57
CA LEU A 336 -21.78 -14.63 17.58
C LEU A 336 -22.51 -14.40 16.24
N PRO A 337 -22.44 -13.19 15.67
CA PRO A 337 -23.28 -12.79 14.55
C PRO A 337 -23.26 -13.71 13.33
N THR A 338 -22.07 -14.28 12.99
CA THR A 338 -21.92 -15.16 11.83
C THR A 338 -22.10 -16.64 12.17
N LEU A 339 -22.20 -17.00 13.48
CA LEU A 339 -22.24 -18.37 13.98
C LEU A 339 -23.53 -18.72 14.73
N ARG A 340 -24.64 -18.07 14.38
CA ARG A 340 -25.94 -18.35 14.99
C ARG A 340 -26.49 -19.73 14.65
N SER A 341 -26.13 -20.25 13.47
CA SER A 341 -26.54 -21.57 12.98
C SER A 341 -25.57 -22.67 13.45
N PRO A 342 -26.03 -23.72 14.14
CA PRO A 342 -25.21 -24.87 14.45
C PRO A 342 -24.57 -25.52 13.22
N ALA A 343 -25.26 -25.56 12.09
CA ALA A 343 -24.75 -26.08 10.82
C ALA A 343 -23.50 -25.33 10.34
N THR A 344 -23.46 -24.00 10.51
CA THR A 344 -22.28 -23.18 10.17
C THR A 344 -21.11 -23.52 11.10
N ILE A 345 -21.37 -23.68 12.41
CA ILE A 345 -20.35 -24.07 13.40
C ILE A 345 -19.77 -25.44 13.02
N MET A 346 -20.62 -26.43 12.72
CA MET A 346 -20.21 -27.79 12.36
C MET A 346 -19.40 -27.79 11.03
N LYS A 347 -19.83 -27.03 10.03
CA LYS A 347 -19.07 -26.87 8.77
C LYS A 347 -17.65 -26.36 9.02
N LEU A 348 -17.50 -25.30 9.80
CA LEU A 348 -16.19 -24.74 10.13
C LEU A 348 -15.35 -25.68 10.99
N ALA A 349 -15.97 -26.40 11.92
CA ALA A 349 -15.29 -27.40 12.72
C ALA A 349 -14.67 -28.49 11.85
N ARG A 350 -15.39 -28.97 10.82
CA ARG A 350 -14.85 -29.93 9.83
C ARG A 350 -13.69 -29.31 9.02
N GLU A 351 -13.90 -28.11 8.47
CA GLU A 351 -12.90 -27.41 7.65
C GLU A 351 -11.59 -27.08 8.40
N GLN A 352 -11.68 -26.86 9.72
CA GLN A 352 -10.53 -26.48 10.56
C GLN A 352 -10.00 -27.63 11.44
N GLY A 353 -10.56 -28.84 11.31
CA GLY A 353 -10.14 -30.00 12.09
C GLY A 353 -10.45 -29.89 13.59
N ALA A 354 -11.49 -29.11 13.96
CA ALA A 354 -11.85 -28.76 15.33
C ALA A 354 -13.11 -29.50 15.83
N LEU A 355 -13.43 -30.64 15.22
CA LEU A 355 -14.62 -31.45 15.62
C LEU A 355 -14.51 -31.96 17.06
N TYR A 356 -13.30 -32.31 17.50
CA TYR A 356 -13.06 -32.75 18.86
C TYR A 356 -13.38 -31.68 19.90
N GLU A 357 -12.91 -30.45 19.65
CA GLU A 357 -13.18 -29.33 20.53
C GLU A 357 -14.67 -29.02 20.63
N ILE A 358 -15.41 -29.10 19.54
CA ILE A 358 -16.85 -28.92 19.52
C ILE A 358 -17.55 -30.04 20.29
N GLU A 359 -17.15 -31.31 20.09
CA GLU A 359 -17.69 -32.45 20.82
C GLU A 359 -17.49 -32.29 22.33
N ARG A 360 -16.28 -31.96 22.76
CA ARG A 360 -15.96 -31.70 24.16
C ARG A 360 -16.77 -30.55 24.75
N LEU A 361 -16.91 -29.44 24.03
CA LEU A 361 -17.75 -28.30 24.45
C LEU A 361 -19.22 -28.71 24.56
N THR A 362 -19.71 -29.54 23.64
CA THR A 362 -21.09 -30.04 23.63
C THR A 362 -21.41 -30.76 24.92
N PHE A 363 -20.65 -31.77 25.25
CA PHE A 363 -20.91 -32.55 26.46
C PHE A 363 -20.73 -31.71 27.74
N THR A 364 -19.64 -30.97 27.84
CA THR A 364 -19.36 -30.19 29.06
C THR A 364 -20.39 -29.10 29.28
N LYS A 365 -20.72 -28.28 28.26
CA LYS A 365 -21.65 -27.15 28.41
C LYS A 365 -23.12 -27.56 28.51
N ALA A 366 -23.52 -28.62 27.80
CA ALA A 366 -24.89 -29.16 27.93
C ALA A 366 -25.14 -29.74 29.33
N LEU A 367 -24.21 -30.52 29.83
CA LEU A 367 -24.31 -31.12 31.19
C LEU A 367 -24.26 -30.05 32.29
N GLU A 368 -23.29 -29.09 32.20
CA GLU A 368 -23.15 -27.98 33.14
C GLU A 368 -24.47 -27.20 33.26
N THR A 369 -25.05 -26.81 32.10
CA THR A 369 -26.27 -26.02 32.07
C THR A 369 -27.48 -26.79 32.53
N PHE A 370 -27.61 -28.06 32.11
CA PHE A 370 -28.74 -28.89 32.50
C PHE A 370 -28.72 -29.23 34.00
N ASP A 371 -27.55 -29.51 34.58
CA ASP A 371 -27.38 -29.73 36.02
C ASP A 371 -27.82 -28.47 36.82
N SER A 372 -27.42 -27.29 36.36
CA SER A 372 -27.85 -26.05 36.98
C SER A 372 -29.38 -25.85 36.96
N LEU A 373 -30.03 -26.23 35.85
CA LEU A 373 -31.51 -26.17 35.74
C LEU A 373 -32.20 -27.21 36.64
N CYS A 374 -31.63 -28.40 36.77
CA CYS A 374 -32.13 -29.43 37.71
C CYS A 374 -32.02 -28.94 39.16
N ARG A 375 -30.87 -28.40 39.57
CA ARG A 375 -30.63 -27.87 40.91
C ARG A 375 -31.53 -26.66 41.22
N ALA A 376 -31.84 -25.82 40.22
CA ALA A 376 -32.78 -24.70 40.36
C ALA A 376 -34.24 -25.14 40.41
N GLY A 377 -34.55 -26.43 40.22
CA GLY A 377 -35.92 -26.95 40.17
C GLY A 377 -36.72 -26.55 38.92
N SER A 378 -36.04 -26.01 37.91
CA SER A 378 -36.64 -25.64 36.63
C SER A 378 -36.90 -26.84 35.72
N VAL A 379 -36.19 -27.93 35.96
CA VAL A 379 -36.30 -29.19 35.24
C VAL A 379 -36.47 -30.31 36.27
N SER A 380 -37.31 -31.34 35.96
CA SER A 380 -37.50 -32.48 36.84
C SER A 380 -36.19 -33.27 37.00
N GLY A 381 -35.86 -33.62 38.23
CA GLY A 381 -34.64 -34.32 38.57
C GLY A 381 -34.52 -35.76 37.99
N ASP A 382 -35.58 -36.31 37.43
CA ASP A 382 -35.65 -37.61 36.77
C ASP A 382 -35.74 -37.53 35.23
N ALA A 383 -35.77 -36.30 34.64
CA ALA A 383 -35.82 -36.14 33.21
C ALA A 383 -34.54 -36.63 32.53
N MET A 384 -34.68 -37.24 31.35
CA MET A 384 -33.56 -37.64 30.50
C MET A 384 -33.03 -36.46 29.72
N LEU A 385 -31.74 -36.48 29.38
CA LEU A 385 -31.09 -35.47 28.54
C LEU A 385 -30.60 -36.11 27.23
N PHE A 386 -31.10 -35.62 26.10
CA PHE A 386 -30.64 -36.00 24.78
C PHE A 386 -29.57 -34.99 24.30
N VAL A 387 -28.42 -35.52 23.88
CA VAL A 387 -27.28 -34.73 23.43
C VAL A 387 -26.84 -35.21 22.06
N ASN A 388 -26.84 -34.31 21.08
CA ASN A 388 -26.35 -34.60 19.75
C ASN A 388 -24.82 -34.75 19.78
N SER A 389 -24.30 -35.80 19.15
CA SER A 389 -22.88 -36.17 19.13
C SER A 389 -22.40 -36.43 17.72
N ILE A 390 -21.12 -36.10 17.47
CA ILE A 390 -20.46 -36.28 16.18
C ILE A 390 -20.03 -37.72 16.01
N ALA A 391 -20.53 -38.45 14.97
CA ALA A 391 -20.43 -39.91 14.83
C ALA A 391 -19.02 -40.46 15.07
N ASN A 392 -18.01 -39.92 14.40
CA ASN A 392 -16.65 -40.48 14.41
C ASN A 392 -15.68 -39.75 15.38
N THR A 393 -16.17 -38.87 16.26
CA THR A 393 -15.37 -38.11 17.22
C THR A 393 -15.61 -38.65 18.63
N CYS A 394 -14.60 -39.25 19.25
CA CYS A 394 -14.67 -39.78 20.64
C CYS A 394 -13.91 -38.83 21.57
N LEU A 395 -14.47 -38.60 22.75
CA LEU A 395 -13.77 -37.87 23.81
C LEU A 395 -12.53 -38.64 24.30
N SER A 396 -11.51 -37.93 24.74
CA SER A 396 -10.36 -38.56 25.39
C SER A 396 -10.75 -39.22 26.69
N HIS A 397 -9.94 -40.18 27.14
CA HIS A 397 -10.16 -40.83 28.42
C HIS A 397 -10.16 -39.84 29.61
N GLU A 398 -9.36 -38.77 29.49
CA GLU A 398 -9.29 -37.71 30.50
C GLU A 398 -10.58 -36.91 30.54
N ASP A 399 -11.08 -36.48 29.37
CA ASP A 399 -12.33 -35.71 29.27
C ASP A 399 -13.54 -36.57 29.70
N GLY A 400 -13.58 -37.86 29.32
CA GLY A 400 -14.61 -38.76 29.76
C GLY A 400 -14.61 -38.97 31.28
N LYS A 401 -13.44 -39.15 31.90
CA LYS A 401 -13.32 -39.20 33.37
C LYS A 401 -13.75 -37.88 34.02
N TYR A 402 -13.36 -36.75 33.45
CA TYR A 402 -13.78 -35.45 33.97
C TYR A 402 -15.30 -35.33 33.97
N ILE A 403 -15.96 -35.63 32.86
CA ILE A 403 -17.40 -35.53 32.69
C ILE A 403 -18.10 -36.48 33.70
N ASN A 404 -17.68 -37.75 33.78
CA ASN A 404 -18.28 -38.72 34.68
C ASN A 404 -18.07 -38.36 36.16
N SER A 405 -16.92 -37.79 36.53
CA SER A 405 -16.68 -37.38 37.93
C SER A 405 -17.53 -36.18 38.36
N HIS A 406 -17.89 -35.29 37.45
CA HIS A 406 -18.65 -34.08 37.78
C HIS A 406 -20.17 -34.28 37.65
N TRP A 407 -20.62 -35.11 36.71
CA TRP A 407 -22.04 -35.30 36.39
C TRP A 407 -22.48 -36.77 36.34
N HIS A 408 -21.95 -37.58 37.20
CA HIS A 408 -22.18 -39.04 37.21
C HIS A 408 -23.67 -39.44 37.13
N GLU A 409 -24.53 -38.81 37.95
CA GLU A 409 -25.97 -39.07 37.93
C GLU A 409 -26.65 -38.67 36.62
N LEU A 410 -26.18 -37.57 35.99
CA LEU A 410 -26.70 -37.12 34.70
C LEU A 410 -26.24 -38.04 33.56
N CYS A 411 -25.01 -38.53 33.61
CA CYS A 411 -24.51 -39.48 32.62
C CYS A 411 -25.39 -40.75 32.52
N HIS A 412 -25.96 -41.21 33.62
CA HIS A 412 -26.88 -42.34 33.60
C HIS A 412 -28.27 -42.03 33.00
N ARG A 413 -28.59 -40.76 32.81
CA ARG A 413 -29.86 -40.30 32.21
C ARG A 413 -29.63 -39.62 30.88
N MET A 414 -28.41 -39.63 30.38
CA MET A 414 -28.06 -39.05 29.10
C MET A 414 -28.26 -40.04 27.95
N VAL A 415 -28.87 -39.60 26.89
CA VAL A 415 -29.00 -40.27 25.61
C VAL A 415 -28.16 -39.55 24.59
N VAL A 416 -27.21 -40.24 23.98
CA VAL A 416 -26.37 -39.69 22.92
C VAL A 416 -27.03 -39.99 21.58
N GLU A 417 -27.39 -38.92 20.86
CA GLU A 417 -27.97 -39.00 19.52
C GLU A 417 -26.86 -38.84 18.48
N ILE A 418 -26.81 -39.72 17.51
CA ILE A 418 -25.84 -39.69 16.42
C ILE A 418 -26.57 -39.37 15.13
N THR A 419 -26.13 -38.29 14.45
CA THR A 419 -26.73 -37.85 13.19
C THR A 419 -26.21 -38.68 12.01
N GLU A 420 -27.09 -39.01 11.06
CA GLU A 420 -26.85 -39.93 9.92
C GLU A 420 -25.94 -39.32 8.80
N GLU A 421 -25.36 -38.15 8.99
CA GLU A 421 -24.64 -37.42 7.92
C GLU A 421 -23.25 -38.00 7.54
N GLU A 422 -22.74 -39.02 8.28
CA GLU A 422 -21.41 -39.60 8.03
C GLU A 422 -21.46 -41.12 8.00
N GLU A 423 -20.59 -41.76 7.17
CA GLU A 423 -20.35 -43.22 7.28
C GLU A 423 -19.90 -43.57 8.72
N ILE A 424 -20.68 -44.38 9.39
CA ILE A 424 -20.49 -44.67 10.80
C ILE A 424 -19.37 -45.70 10.96
N ASP A 425 -18.29 -45.33 11.66
CA ASP A 425 -17.30 -46.28 12.17
C ASP A 425 -17.85 -46.99 13.42
N TYR A 426 -18.20 -48.28 13.29
CA TYR A 426 -18.75 -49.08 14.37
C TYR A 426 -17.79 -49.23 15.56
N GLU A 427 -16.47 -49.19 15.35
CA GLU A 427 -15.50 -49.23 16.45
C GLU A 427 -15.50 -47.90 17.25
N ALA A 428 -15.70 -46.78 16.58
CA ALA A 428 -15.86 -45.48 17.25
C ALA A 428 -17.16 -45.45 18.08
N LEU A 429 -18.24 -46.04 17.57
CA LEU A 429 -19.50 -46.16 18.29
C LEU A 429 -19.40 -47.03 19.57
N GLU A 430 -18.71 -48.16 19.50
CA GLU A 430 -18.48 -48.98 20.69
C GLU A 430 -17.66 -48.25 21.76
N ARG A 431 -16.68 -47.46 21.35
CA ARG A 431 -15.91 -46.63 22.27
C ARG A 431 -16.73 -45.52 22.93
N LYS A 432 -17.75 -44.98 22.24
CA LYS A 432 -18.68 -44.01 22.84
C LYS A 432 -19.64 -44.60 23.85
N ARG A 433 -19.99 -45.89 23.70
CA ARG A 433 -20.91 -46.59 24.59
C ARG A 433 -20.27 -46.97 25.92
N ASN A 434 -18.96 -47.20 25.96
CA ASN A 434 -18.19 -47.60 27.13
C ASN A 434 -17.55 -46.41 27.85
#